data_2236ca0afe6e90651477f91e2f0225ab
#
_entry.id   2236ca0afe6e90651477f91e2f0225ab
#
_cell.length_a   1.000
_cell.length_b   1.000
_cell.length_c   1.000
_cell.angle_alpha   90.00
_cell.angle_beta   90.00
_cell.angle_gamma   90.00
#
_symmetry.space_group_name_H-M   'P 1'
#
loop_
_entity.id
_entity.type
_entity.pdbx_description
1 polymer ?
#
loop_
_entity_poly.entity_id
_entity_poly.type
_entity_poly.pdbx_seq_one_letter_code
_entity_poly.pdbx_strand_id
1 'polypeptide(L)'
;MNKKDLEILVCPVTQSRLVLKVGEELNGEIISGLLVSEEGREYPINNGIPDLTYPSQLPEKDENVRAFYDSRGDAYDANLHLTFDTHGEDENEVRNKFVDSLELNPSSRVLEVASGTGRDSEVIASRLGDDGQLCLTDISPEMLIRGQKRLAGVAVPTTYCLSNASYLPFPDQYFDAVYSFGALGEFSDITRCLAEMVRVSKIGAKIVVGDESIPPWLRETEFAKILITTNKQFLAKVPLDEMPVEARNVCLRWVIGGVFYLIDFNVGEGEPKGNFDIEIPGVRGGTLRTRYFGLLESVTPETKRLIERAREKKDVSMYQWLEEVNRQAALRDLGEEEKP
;
A
#
# COMPACT_ATOMS: atom_id res chain seq x y z
N MET A 1 26.40 -5.34 -1.06
CA MET A 1 25.69 -4.78 -2.23
C MET A 1 26.33 -5.27 -3.51
N ASN A 2 25.53 -5.73 -4.48
CA ASN A 2 26.02 -6.10 -5.82
C ASN A 2 25.91 -4.88 -6.76
N LYS A 3 26.76 -4.78 -7.79
CA LYS A 3 26.67 -3.70 -8.80
C LYS A 3 25.34 -3.73 -9.57
N LYS A 4 24.70 -4.89 -9.70
CA LYS A 4 23.38 -5.05 -10.33
C LYS A 4 22.27 -4.38 -9.53
N ASP A 5 22.44 -4.19 -8.22
CA ASP A 5 21.43 -3.51 -7.40
C ASP A 5 21.22 -2.05 -7.82
N LEU A 6 22.23 -1.44 -8.50
CA LEU A 6 22.11 -0.09 -9.07
C LEU A 6 21.04 0.03 -10.17
N GLU A 7 20.68 -1.08 -10.81
CA GLU A 7 19.68 -1.07 -11.88
C GLU A 7 18.25 -0.83 -11.32
N ILE A 8 18.08 -1.08 -10.02
CA ILE A 8 16.78 -1.02 -9.34
C ILE A 8 16.70 0.03 -8.24
N LEU A 9 17.84 0.57 -7.79
CA LEU A 9 17.87 1.62 -6.78
C LEU A 9 17.85 3.00 -7.42
N VAL A 10 16.98 3.86 -6.90
CA VAL A 10 16.84 5.26 -7.33
C VAL A 10 16.91 6.20 -6.14
N CYS A 11 17.12 7.48 -6.40
CA CYS A 11 17.02 8.51 -5.37
C CYS A 11 15.60 8.53 -4.77
N PRO A 12 15.41 8.38 -3.45
CA PRO A 12 14.08 8.35 -2.85
C PRO A 12 13.32 9.68 -2.95
N VAL A 13 14.01 10.77 -3.34
CA VAL A 13 13.42 12.10 -3.44
C VAL A 13 13.01 12.45 -4.86
N THR A 14 13.90 12.21 -5.82
CA THR A 14 13.74 12.69 -7.19
C THR A 14 13.52 11.55 -8.19
N GLN A 15 13.61 10.29 -7.75
CA GLN A 15 13.54 9.10 -8.59
C GLN A 15 14.64 9.05 -9.68
N SER A 16 15.64 9.94 -9.58
CA SER A 16 16.77 9.96 -10.49
C SER A 16 17.70 8.76 -10.25
N ARG A 17 18.50 8.43 -11.28
CA ARG A 17 19.50 7.37 -11.21
C ARG A 17 20.57 7.70 -10.17
N LEU A 18 21.14 6.65 -9.61
CA LEU A 18 22.25 6.74 -8.67
C LEU A 18 23.56 6.32 -9.34
N VAL A 19 24.63 7.08 -9.06
CA VAL A 19 25.99 6.77 -9.50
C VAL A 19 26.77 6.26 -8.32
N LEU A 20 27.44 5.11 -8.48
CA LEU A 20 28.25 4.49 -7.43
C LEU A 20 29.67 5.07 -7.44
N LYS A 21 30.10 5.55 -6.28
CA LYS A 21 31.50 5.81 -5.95
C LYS A 21 31.96 4.71 -4.99
N VAL A 22 32.78 3.77 -5.49
CA VAL A 22 33.28 2.62 -4.70
C VAL A 22 34.29 3.09 -3.67
N GLY A 23 34.10 2.70 -2.41
CA GLY A 23 35.10 2.85 -1.35
C GLY A 23 35.90 1.55 -1.22
N GLU A 24 35.24 0.45 -0.82
CA GLU A 24 35.82 -0.87 -0.67
C GLU A 24 34.96 -1.91 -1.40
N GLU A 25 35.66 -2.79 -2.14
CA GLU A 25 35.03 -3.92 -2.85
C GLU A 25 35.74 -5.21 -2.42
N LEU A 26 34.98 -6.24 -2.07
CA LEU A 26 35.50 -7.56 -1.70
C LEU A 26 34.72 -8.64 -2.46
N ASN A 27 35.46 -9.50 -3.19
CA ASN A 27 34.88 -10.61 -3.98
C ASN A 27 33.74 -10.19 -4.95
N GLY A 28 33.80 -8.97 -5.51
CA GLY A 28 32.79 -8.45 -6.40
C GLY A 28 31.58 -7.78 -5.71
N GLU A 29 31.58 -7.74 -4.39
CA GLU A 29 30.59 -7.05 -3.58
C GLU A 29 31.11 -5.72 -3.05
N ILE A 30 30.30 -4.68 -3.13
CA ILE A 30 30.59 -3.36 -2.57
C ILE A 30 30.31 -3.40 -1.07
N ILE A 31 31.36 -3.23 -0.28
CA ILE A 31 31.30 -3.22 1.19
C ILE A 31 31.07 -1.81 1.71
N SER A 32 31.78 -0.83 1.12
CA SER A 32 31.58 0.59 1.46
C SER A 32 31.66 1.46 0.23
N GLY A 33 31.03 2.63 0.27
CA GLY A 33 31.03 3.59 -0.83
C GLY A 33 29.95 4.67 -0.66
N LEU A 34 29.65 5.34 -1.76
CA LEU A 34 28.57 6.33 -1.84
C LEU A 34 27.75 6.10 -3.09
N LEU A 35 26.43 6.21 -2.97
CA LEU A 35 25.52 6.40 -4.08
C LEU A 35 25.23 7.90 -4.19
N VAL A 36 25.31 8.44 -5.39
CA VAL A 36 25.14 9.87 -5.64
C VAL A 36 24.05 10.08 -6.68
N SER A 37 23.01 10.88 -6.34
CA SER A 37 21.96 11.23 -7.29
C SER A 37 22.43 12.28 -8.31
N GLU A 38 21.65 12.49 -9.37
CA GLU A 38 21.93 13.51 -10.39
C GLU A 38 21.99 14.93 -9.78
N GLU A 39 21.24 15.18 -8.70
CA GLU A 39 21.20 16.45 -7.98
C GLU A 39 22.31 16.56 -6.91
N GLY A 40 23.20 15.55 -6.83
CA GLY A 40 24.33 15.56 -5.91
C GLY A 40 24.00 15.15 -4.47
N ARG A 41 22.84 14.50 -4.21
CA ARG A 41 22.55 13.91 -2.91
C ARG A 41 23.40 12.66 -2.72
N GLU A 42 24.00 12.53 -1.55
CA GLU A 42 24.88 11.42 -1.22
C GLU A 42 24.24 10.47 -0.23
N TYR A 43 24.35 9.16 -0.49
CA TYR A 43 23.80 8.07 0.30
C TYR A 43 24.93 7.07 0.57
N PRO A 44 25.33 6.85 1.84
CA PRO A 44 26.45 5.98 2.18
C PRO A 44 26.09 4.51 2.01
N ILE A 45 27.08 3.70 1.67
CA ILE A 45 27.01 2.24 1.73
C ILE A 45 27.87 1.77 2.89
N ASN A 46 27.26 1.08 3.86
CA ASN A 46 27.92 0.54 5.03
C ASN A 46 27.66 -0.96 5.15
N ASN A 47 28.70 -1.78 5.32
CA ASN A 47 28.60 -3.24 5.40
C ASN A 47 27.80 -3.85 4.23
N GLY A 48 27.94 -3.28 3.04
CA GLY A 48 27.22 -3.73 1.86
C GLY A 48 25.73 -3.36 1.80
N ILE A 49 25.24 -2.52 2.71
CA ILE A 49 23.85 -2.02 2.73
C ILE A 49 23.86 -0.53 2.40
N PRO A 50 23.24 -0.10 1.30
CA PRO A 50 23.05 1.32 1.01
C PRO A 50 22.02 1.93 1.96
N ASP A 51 22.30 3.11 2.50
CA ASP A 51 21.37 3.89 3.31
C ASP A 51 20.72 4.96 2.43
N LEU A 52 19.55 4.64 1.92
CA LEU A 52 18.69 5.54 1.13
C LEU A 52 17.55 6.14 1.97
N THR A 53 17.76 6.24 3.29
CA THR A 53 16.77 6.81 4.21
C THR A 53 16.51 8.28 3.90
N TYR A 54 15.24 8.64 3.74
CA TYR A 54 14.79 10.01 3.58
C TYR A 54 13.49 10.25 4.39
N PRO A 55 13.31 11.44 4.99
CA PRO A 55 14.28 12.53 5.12
C PRO A 55 15.48 12.13 6.02
N SER A 56 16.62 12.79 5.86
CA SER A 56 17.82 12.52 6.66
C SER A 56 17.60 12.75 8.17
N GLN A 57 16.71 13.66 8.52
CA GLN A 57 16.17 13.80 9.87
C GLN A 57 14.78 13.18 9.87
N LEU A 58 14.67 11.97 10.41
CA LEU A 58 13.42 11.24 10.48
C LEU A 58 12.39 11.94 11.38
N PRO A 59 11.08 11.76 11.12
CA PRO A 59 10.04 12.07 12.09
C PRO A 59 10.31 11.39 13.44
N GLU A 60 9.95 12.04 14.53
CA GLU A 60 10.21 11.55 15.90
C GLU A 60 9.73 10.10 16.11
N LYS A 61 8.56 9.75 15.56
CA LYS A 61 8.02 8.38 15.63
C LYS A 61 8.95 7.39 14.95
N ASP A 62 9.36 7.66 13.72
CA ASP A 62 10.23 6.77 12.93
C ASP A 62 11.62 6.62 13.57
N GLU A 63 12.18 7.71 14.13
CA GLU A 63 13.45 7.67 14.87
C GLU A 63 13.36 6.82 16.14
N ASN A 64 12.26 6.94 16.89
CA ASN A 64 12.02 6.13 18.08
C ASN A 64 11.87 4.64 17.73
N VAL A 65 11.18 4.32 16.64
CA VAL A 65 11.03 2.95 16.12
C VAL A 65 12.38 2.38 15.72
N ARG A 66 13.17 3.13 14.94
CA ARG A 66 14.54 2.74 14.57
C ARG A 66 15.40 2.44 15.78
N ALA A 67 15.47 3.35 16.74
CA ALA A 67 16.26 3.20 17.96
C ALA A 67 15.80 2.00 18.81
N PHE A 68 14.49 1.74 18.86
CA PHE A 68 13.92 0.61 19.57
C PHE A 68 14.41 -0.74 18.98
N TYR A 69 14.31 -0.91 17.66
CA TYR A 69 14.70 -2.15 16.99
C TYR A 69 16.22 -2.31 16.91
N ASP A 70 16.99 -1.25 16.73
CA ASP A 70 18.46 -1.28 16.77
C ASP A 70 18.99 -1.80 18.12
N SER A 71 18.31 -1.49 19.21
CA SER A 71 18.74 -1.90 20.56
C SER A 71 18.26 -3.29 20.99
N ARG A 72 17.34 -3.93 20.28
CA ARG A 72 16.60 -5.12 20.74
C ARG A 72 16.58 -6.31 19.78
N GLY A 73 17.39 -6.31 18.73
CA GLY A 73 17.36 -7.35 17.71
C GLY A 73 17.46 -8.78 18.26
N ASP A 74 18.31 -9.05 19.28
CA ASP A 74 18.42 -10.38 19.91
C ASP A 74 17.16 -10.77 20.66
N ALA A 75 16.64 -9.85 21.46
CA ALA A 75 15.42 -10.10 22.24
C ALA A 75 14.19 -10.26 21.33
N TYR A 76 14.13 -9.51 20.24
CA TYR A 76 13.08 -9.61 19.23
C TYR A 76 13.06 -11.01 18.61
N ASP A 77 14.17 -11.47 18.05
CA ASP A 77 14.26 -12.81 17.45
C ASP A 77 13.97 -13.94 18.44
N ALA A 78 14.43 -13.80 19.68
CA ALA A 78 14.23 -14.82 20.72
C ALA A 78 12.78 -14.96 21.18
N ASN A 79 11.98 -13.87 21.12
CA ASN A 79 10.65 -13.83 21.73
C ASN A 79 9.50 -13.76 20.71
N LEU A 80 9.77 -13.58 19.43
CA LEU A 80 8.72 -13.40 18.41
C LEU A 80 7.74 -14.59 18.34
N HIS A 81 8.22 -15.82 18.56
CA HIS A 81 7.41 -17.04 18.61
C HIS A 81 6.26 -16.95 19.63
N LEU A 82 6.45 -16.18 20.74
CA LEU A 82 5.43 -16.02 21.75
C LEU A 82 4.13 -15.41 21.22
N THR A 83 4.21 -14.63 20.14
CA THR A 83 3.01 -14.11 19.47
C THR A 83 2.11 -15.23 18.96
N PHE A 84 2.71 -16.25 18.34
CA PHE A 84 1.97 -17.39 17.81
C PHE A 84 1.58 -18.38 18.91
N ASP A 85 2.49 -18.69 19.81
CA ASP A 85 2.25 -19.61 20.94
C ASP A 85 1.11 -19.12 21.83
N THR A 86 1.00 -17.80 22.08
CA THR A 86 -0.07 -17.19 22.85
C THR A 86 -1.46 -17.52 22.28
N HIS A 87 -1.56 -17.69 20.97
CA HIS A 87 -2.80 -17.99 20.27
C HIS A 87 -2.94 -19.46 19.85
N GLY A 88 -1.95 -20.31 20.21
CA GLY A 88 -1.94 -21.73 19.86
C GLY A 88 -1.80 -21.99 18.36
N GLU A 89 -1.11 -21.10 17.64
CA GLU A 89 -0.89 -21.20 16.20
C GLU A 89 0.59 -21.54 15.91
N ASP A 90 0.84 -22.29 14.83
CA ASP A 90 2.19 -22.57 14.35
C ASP A 90 2.70 -21.39 13.52
N GLU A 91 3.82 -20.79 13.92
CA GLU A 91 4.43 -19.62 13.23
C GLU A 91 4.70 -19.91 11.74
N ASN A 92 5.23 -21.09 11.42
CA ASN A 92 5.58 -21.43 10.04
C ASN A 92 4.33 -21.59 9.17
N GLU A 93 3.30 -22.25 9.68
CA GLU A 93 2.04 -22.38 8.95
C GLU A 93 1.38 -21.03 8.68
N VAL A 94 1.38 -20.15 9.67
CA VAL A 94 0.79 -18.81 9.56
C VAL A 94 1.54 -17.98 8.51
N ARG A 95 2.89 -17.93 8.61
CA ARG A 95 3.72 -17.18 7.65
C ARG A 95 3.58 -17.72 6.23
N ASN A 96 3.54 -19.03 6.06
CA ASN A 96 3.29 -19.63 4.75
C ASN A 96 1.94 -19.18 4.17
N LYS A 97 0.86 -19.18 4.96
CA LYS A 97 -0.47 -18.71 4.52
C LYS A 97 -0.46 -17.21 4.12
N PHE A 98 0.32 -16.38 4.83
CA PHE A 98 0.43 -14.96 4.50
C PHE A 98 1.18 -14.75 3.18
N VAL A 99 2.30 -15.44 3.01
CA VAL A 99 3.09 -15.39 1.77
C VAL A 99 2.33 -15.98 0.58
N ASP A 100 1.53 -17.05 0.79
CA ASP A 100 0.69 -17.62 -0.27
C ASP A 100 -0.36 -16.61 -0.78
N SER A 101 -0.77 -15.63 0.06
CA SER A 101 -1.66 -14.54 -0.38
C SER A 101 -1.03 -13.60 -1.41
N LEU A 102 0.29 -13.62 -1.59
CA LEU A 102 0.99 -12.86 -2.64
C LEU A 102 0.83 -13.47 -4.03
N GLU A 103 0.36 -14.72 -4.14
CA GLU A 103 0.15 -15.41 -5.41
C GLU A 103 1.41 -15.43 -6.31
N LEU A 104 2.59 -15.70 -5.71
CA LEU A 104 3.89 -15.56 -6.37
C LEU A 104 4.12 -16.61 -7.46
N ASN A 105 4.83 -16.18 -8.50
CA ASN A 105 5.45 -17.04 -9.49
C ASN A 105 6.97 -17.15 -9.21
N PRO A 106 7.65 -18.22 -9.64
CA PRO A 106 9.10 -18.35 -9.44
C PRO A 106 9.95 -17.19 -9.98
N SER A 107 9.46 -16.46 -10.99
CA SER A 107 10.11 -15.29 -11.58
C SER A 107 9.63 -13.94 -11.01
N SER A 108 8.82 -13.93 -9.96
CA SER A 108 8.30 -12.70 -9.38
C SER A 108 9.40 -11.84 -8.77
N ARG A 109 9.27 -10.53 -8.95
CA ARG A 109 10.06 -9.51 -8.23
C ARG A 109 9.26 -9.07 -7.03
N VAL A 110 9.77 -9.33 -5.84
CA VAL A 110 9.07 -9.08 -4.58
C VAL A 110 9.80 -8.03 -3.76
N LEU A 111 9.06 -7.07 -3.23
CA LEU A 111 9.55 -6.14 -2.22
C LEU A 111 8.94 -6.50 -0.86
N GLU A 112 9.78 -6.65 0.14
CA GLU A 112 9.37 -6.69 1.54
C GLU A 112 9.74 -5.38 2.22
N VAL A 113 8.72 -4.69 2.74
CA VAL A 113 8.86 -3.41 3.44
C VAL A 113 8.81 -3.65 4.93
N ALA A 114 9.76 -3.09 5.68
CA ALA A 114 10.00 -3.37 7.10
C ALA A 114 10.22 -4.88 7.34
N SER A 115 11.20 -5.44 6.64
CA SER A 115 11.48 -6.88 6.61
C SER A 115 11.98 -7.45 7.95
N GLY A 116 12.36 -6.59 8.88
CA GLY A 116 12.88 -6.99 10.18
C GLY A 116 14.07 -7.93 10.04
N THR A 117 14.03 -9.05 10.75
CA THR A 117 15.09 -10.07 10.73
C THR A 117 14.96 -11.10 9.62
N GLY A 118 14.05 -10.88 8.64
CA GLY A 118 13.94 -11.69 7.43
C GLY A 118 13.18 -13.02 7.59
N ARG A 119 12.30 -13.16 8.58
CA ARG A 119 11.52 -14.40 8.80
C ARG A 119 10.51 -14.66 7.68
N ASP A 120 9.76 -13.65 7.27
CA ASP A 120 8.86 -13.76 6.12
C ASP A 120 9.66 -13.79 4.81
N SER A 121 10.78 -13.06 4.75
CA SER A 121 11.71 -13.09 3.60
C SER A 121 12.18 -14.49 3.26
N GLU A 122 12.48 -15.33 4.26
CA GLU A 122 12.88 -16.72 4.07
C GLU A 122 11.77 -17.55 3.41
N VAL A 123 10.53 -17.35 3.83
CA VAL A 123 9.35 -17.98 3.22
C VAL A 123 9.12 -17.46 1.80
N ILE A 124 9.20 -16.14 1.59
CA ILE A 124 9.07 -15.51 0.26
C ILE A 124 10.14 -16.09 -0.68
N ALA A 125 11.39 -16.12 -0.25
CA ALA A 125 12.50 -16.65 -1.04
C ALA A 125 12.29 -18.10 -1.44
N SER A 126 11.65 -18.93 -0.59
CA SER A 126 11.33 -20.33 -0.91
C SER A 126 10.29 -20.50 -2.04
N ARG A 127 9.55 -19.44 -2.39
CA ARG A 127 8.59 -19.40 -3.51
C ARG A 127 9.20 -18.91 -4.81
N LEU A 128 10.41 -18.35 -4.76
CA LEU A 128 11.08 -17.74 -5.90
C LEU A 128 12.14 -18.72 -6.48
N GLY A 129 12.35 -18.64 -7.79
CA GLY A 129 13.39 -19.38 -8.51
C GLY A 129 14.55 -18.48 -8.88
N ASP A 130 15.48 -18.98 -9.71
CA ASP A 130 16.69 -18.30 -10.14
C ASP A 130 16.42 -16.98 -10.90
N ASP A 131 15.26 -16.89 -11.59
CA ASP A 131 14.81 -15.69 -12.32
C ASP A 131 14.00 -14.73 -11.45
N GLY A 132 13.72 -15.10 -10.19
CA GLY A 132 13.05 -14.25 -9.22
C GLY A 132 13.97 -13.23 -8.59
N GLN A 133 13.40 -12.27 -7.88
CA GLN A 133 14.15 -11.25 -7.16
C GLN A 133 13.44 -10.90 -5.85
N LEU A 134 14.22 -10.80 -4.77
CA LEU A 134 13.74 -10.34 -3.48
C LEU A 134 14.47 -9.07 -3.07
N CYS A 135 13.70 -8.01 -2.76
CA CYS A 135 14.24 -6.77 -2.21
C CYS A 135 13.71 -6.59 -0.79
N LEU A 136 14.62 -6.35 0.16
CA LEU A 136 14.29 -6.12 1.55
C LEU A 136 14.61 -4.68 1.94
N THR A 137 13.65 -4.03 2.57
CA THR A 137 13.87 -2.71 3.16
C THR A 137 13.48 -2.72 4.63
N ASP A 138 14.23 -1.99 5.41
CA ASP A 138 13.93 -1.70 6.81
C ASP A 138 14.50 -0.33 7.18
N ILE A 139 13.98 0.28 8.24
CA ILE A 139 14.51 1.53 8.77
C ILE A 139 15.68 1.27 9.75
N SER A 140 15.77 0.06 10.31
CA SER A 140 16.78 -0.37 11.25
C SER A 140 17.92 -1.11 10.53
N PRO A 141 19.17 -0.61 10.59
CA PRO A 141 20.33 -1.31 10.07
C PRO A 141 20.57 -2.66 10.76
N GLU A 142 20.30 -2.76 12.07
CA GLU A 142 20.47 -4.00 12.83
C GLU A 142 19.53 -5.10 12.32
N MET A 143 18.30 -4.75 12.00
CA MET A 143 17.31 -5.68 11.43
C MET A 143 17.77 -6.21 10.08
N LEU A 144 18.22 -5.36 9.16
CA LEU A 144 18.72 -5.78 7.85
C LEU A 144 19.98 -6.65 7.94
N ILE A 145 20.90 -6.34 8.86
CA ILE A 145 22.10 -7.18 9.09
C ILE A 145 21.70 -8.58 9.54
N ARG A 146 20.67 -8.72 10.37
CA ARG A 146 20.13 -10.03 10.78
C ARG A 146 19.44 -10.73 9.62
N GLY A 147 18.66 -10.01 8.84
CA GLY A 147 18.05 -10.51 7.61
C GLY A 147 19.08 -11.05 6.64
N GLN A 148 20.19 -10.33 6.40
CA GLN A 148 21.30 -10.82 5.58
C GLN A 148 21.89 -12.13 6.10
N LYS A 149 22.11 -12.25 7.42
CA LYS A 149 22.64 -13.48 8.03
C LYS A 149 21.67 -14.64 7.86
N ARG A 150 20.36 -14.41 8.05
CA ARG A 150 19.32 -15.42 7.88
C ARG A 150 19.24 -15.94 6.46
N LEU A 151 19.35 -15.05 5.48
CA LEU A 151 19.22 -15.36 4.06
C LEU A 151 20.55 -15.70 3.38
N ALA A 152 21.65 -15.83 4.11
CA ALA A 152 22.99 -16.08 3.54
C ALA A 152 23.11 -17.36 2.68
N GLY A 153 22.18 -18.31 2.84
CA GLY A 153 22.14 -19.58 2.06
C GLY A 153 21.09 -19.58 0.95
N VAL A 154 20.36 -18.49 0.74
CA VAL A 154 19.29 -18.40 -0.24
C VAL A 154 19.87 -18.15 -1.63
N ALA A 155 19.39 -18.92 -2.64
CA ALA A 155 19.90 -18.83 -4.02
C ALA A 155 19.32 -17.63 -4.79
N VAL A 156 18.12 -17.14 -4.40
CA VAL A 156 17.44 -16.03 -5.04
C VAL A 156 18.26 -14.73 -4.93
N PRO A 157 18.43 -13.98 -6.03
CA PRO A 157 19.03 -12.65 -5.98
C PRO A 157 18.31 -11.76 -4.96
N THR A 158 19.06 -11.34 -3.92
CA THR A 158 18.49 -10.56 -2.82
C THR A 158 19.20 -9.23 -2.67
N THR A 159 18.46 -8.14 -2.67
CA THR A 159 18.93 -6.76 -2.47
C THR A 159 18.45 -6.24 -1.13
N TYR A 160 19.36 -5.60 -0.38
CA TYR A 160 19.08 -5.00 0.93
C TYR A 160 19.28 -3.50 0.85
N CYS A 161 18.35 -2.72 1.45
CA CYS A 161 18.43 -1.27 1.45
C CYS A 161 17.80 -0.68 2.71
N LEU A 162 18.52 0.19 3.42
CA LEU A 162 17.92 1.04 4.44
C LEU A 162 17.03 2.08 3.78
N SER A 163 15.77 2.13 4.20
CA SER A 163 14.82 3.15 3.70
C SER A 163 13.70 3.41 4.70
N ASN A 164 13.08 4.59 4.56
CA ASN A 164 11.79 4.88 5.16
C ASN A 164 10.70 4.43 4.18
N ALA A 165 9.70 3.68 4.67
CA ALA A 165 8.58 3.18 3.88
C ALA A 165 7.78 4.29 3.17
N SER A 166 7.83 5.53 3.70
CA SER A 166 7.22 6.71 3.07
C SER A 166 7.98 7.23 1.84
N TYR A 167 9.17 6.69 1.55
CA TYR A 167 10.05 7.13 0.45
C TYR A 167 10.86 5.96 -0.07
N LEU A 168 10.21 5.03 -0.74
CA LEU A 168 10.82 3.81 -1.25
C LEU A 168 11.79 4.12 -2.40
N PRO A 169 13.06 3.67 -2.33
CA PRO A 169 14.09 4.00 -3.31
C PRO A 169 14.07 3.06 -4.52
N PHE A 170 12.89 2.83 -5.08
CA PHE A 170 12.68 1.98 -6.24
C PHE A 170 11.86 2.69 -7.31
N PRO A 171 12.04 2.34 -8.59
CA PRO A 171 11.29 2.94 -9.70
C PRO A 171 9.81 2.56 -9.63
N ASP A 172 8.99 3.36 -10.32
CA ASP A 172 7.57 3.09 -10.48
C ASP A 172 7.35 1.75 -11.19
N GLN A 173 6.30 1.04 -10.81
CA GLN A 173 5.80 -0.16 -11.48
C GLN A 173 6.87 -1.25 -11.71
N TYR A 174 7.70 -1.50 -10.72
CA TYR A 174 8.79 -2.46 -10.82
C TYR A 174 8.43 -3.85 -10.26
N PHE A 175 7.76 -3.92 -9.11
CA PHE A 175 7.50 -5.15 -8.39
C PHE A 175 6.21 -5.85 -8.82
N ASP A 176 6.24 -7.18 -8.83
CA ASP A 176 5.08 -8.05 -9.08
C ASP A 176 4.27 -8.26 -7.80
N ALA A 177 4.92 -8.15 -6.63
CA ALA A 177 4.26 -8.21 -5.32
C ALA A 177 5.00 -7.37 -4.28
N VAL A 178 4.25 -6.84 -3.30
CA VAL A 178 4.79 -6.12 -2.14
C VAL A 178 4.19 -6.70 -0.86
N TYR A 179 5.03 -6.89 0.14
CA TYR A 179 4.66 -7.47 1.43
C TYR A 179 5.13 -6.60 2.59
N SER A 180 4.32 -6.49 3.64
CA SER A 180 4.70 -5.90 4.92
C SER A 180 3.81 -6.45 6.03
N PHE A 181 4.38 -7.04 7.08
CA PHE A 181 3.61 -7.55 8.19
C PHE A 181 4.25 -7.18 9.54
N GLY A 182 3.41 -6.71 10.49
CA GLY A 182 3.84 -6.32 11.83
C GLY A 182 4.59 -4.98 11.89
N ALA A 183 4.29 -4.03 10.98
CA ALA A 183 4.98 -2.75 10.94
C ALA A 183 4.10 -1.54 10.61
N LEU A 184 2.89 -1.73 10.05
CA LEU A 184 2.05 -0.62 9.62
C LEU A 184 1.72 0.37 10.75
N GLY A 185 1.45 -0.13 11.94
CA GLY A 185 1.17 0.67 13.14
C GLY A 185 2.37 1.51 13.59
N GLU A 186 3.57 1.12 13.20
CA GLU A 186 4.81 1.83 13.52
C GLU A 186 5.13 2.98 12.54
N PHE A 187 4.56 3.00 11.33
CA PHE A 187 4.81 4.05 10.35
C PHE A 187 4.24 5.40 10.80
N SER A 188 4.99 6.47 10.58
CA SER A 188 4.55 7.84 10.88
C SER A 188 3.47 8.34 9.92
N ASP A 189 3.48 7.88 8.66
CA ASP A 189 2.53 8.26 7.61
C ASP A 189 2.09 7.01 6.82
N ILE A 190 1.06 6.33 7.32
CA ILE A 190 0.53 5.08 6.71
C ILE A 190 0.00 5.35 5.30
N THR A 191 -0.70 6.46 5.09
CA THR A 191 -1.26 6.83 3.78
C THR A 191 -0.16 6.92 2.73
N ARG A 192 0.93 7.61 3.05
CA ARG A 192 2.08 7.74 2.17
C ARG A 192 2.80 6.41 1.95
N CYS A 193 2.97 5.61 3.00
CA CYS A 193 3.61 4.29 2.87
C CYS A 193 2.82 3.37 1.92
N LEU A 194 1.49 3.32 2.05
CA LEU A 194 0.64 2.54 1.16
C LEU A 194 0.68 3.09 -0.28
N ALA A 195 0.71 4.41 -0.46
CA ALA A 195 0.86 5.04 -1.77
C ALA A 195 2.21 4.70 -2.42
N GLU A 196 3.31 4.67 -1.66
CA GLU A 196 4.63 4.26 -2.14
C GLU A 196 4.66 2.76 -2.52
N MET A 197 4.04 1.88 -1.71
CA MET A 197 3.91 0.46 -2.05
C MET A 197 3.15 0.29 -3.39
N VAL A 198 2.09 1.07 -3.61
CA VAL A 198 1.37 1.09 -4.90
C VAL A 198 2.24 1.64 -6.03
N ARG A 199 2.93 2.76 -5.83
CA ARG A 199 3.79 3.38 -6.85
C ARG A 199 4.84 2.43 -7.39
N VAL A 200 5.52 1.69 -6.51
CA VAL A 200 6.59 0.76 -6.90
C VAL A 200 6.05 -0.55 -7.47
N SER A 201 4.75 -0.82 -7.32
CA SER A 201 4.09 -2.03 -7.79
C SER A 201 3.58 -1.88 -9.22
N LYS A 202 3.67 -2.95 -10.00
CA LYS A 202 3.04 -3.00 -11.34
C LYS A 202 1.51 -2.96 -11.22
N ILE A 203 0.84 -2.50 -12.27
CA ILE A 203 -0.61 -2.67 -12.38
C ILE A 203 -0.92 -4.18 -12.39
N GLY A 204 -1.87 -4.59 -11.54
CA GLY A 204 -2.21 -6.00 -11.30
C GLY A 204 -1.39 -6.68 -10.21
N ALA A 205 -0.30 -6.06 -9.75
CA ALA A 205 0.52 -6.60 -8.66
C ALA A 205 -0.30 -6.82 -7.38
N LYS A 206 0.11 -7.80 -6.58
CA LYS A 206 -0.50 -8.12 -5.29
C LYS A 206 0.25 -7.40 -4.17
N ILE A 207 -0.51 -6.73 -3.31
CA ILE A 207 0.02 -6.14 -2.08
C ILE A 207 -0.62 -6.84 -0.89
N VAL A 208 0.19 -7.29 0.06
CA VAL A 208 -0.25 -7.90 1.31
C VAL A 208 0.35 -7.14 2.48
N VAL A 209 -0.50 -6.60 3.33
CA VAL A 209 -0.09 -5.85 4.52
C VAL A 209 -0.88 -6.31 5.75
N GLY A 210 -0.26 -6.28 6.91
CA GLY A 210 -0.95 -6.67 8.14
C GLY A 210 -0.24 -6.18 9.39
N ASP A 211 -0.99 -6.12 10.50
CA ASP A 211 -0.47 -5.68 11.80
C ASP A 211 -1.43 -6.02 12.94
N GLU A 212 -1.04 -5.70 14.18
CA GLU A 212 -1.89 -5.81 15.36
C GLU A 212 -3.09 -4.88 15.26
N SER A 213 -4.24 -5.41 15.62
CA SER A 213 -5.45 -4.64 15.91
C SER A 213 -6.48 -5.52 16.60
N ILE A 214 -7.16 -5.00 17.60
CA ILE A 214 -8.30 -5.69 18.19
C ILE A 214 -9.57 -5.26 17.43
N PRO A 215 -10.32 -6.22 16.88
CA PRO A 215 -11.56 -5.90 16.18
C PRO A 215 -12.58 -5.28 17.15
N PRO A 216 -13.46 -4.40 16.65
CA PRO A 216 -14.38 -3.63 17.50
C PRO A 216 -15.22 -4.48 18.48
N TRP A 217 -15.64 -5.67 18.08
CA TRP A 217 -16.47 -6.55 18.91
C TRP A 217 -15.72 -7.24 20.05
N LEU A 218 -14.38 -7.23 20.07
CA LEU A 218 -13.57 -7.80 21.14
C LEU A 218 -13.04 -6.75 22.14
N ARG A 219 -13.09 -5.46 21.81
CA ARG A 219 -12.41 -4.39 22.57
C ARG A 219 -12.78 -4.31 24.06
N GLU A 220 -14.02 -4.65 24.39
CA GLU A 220 -14.51 -4.59 25.77
C GLU A 220 -14.28 -5.90 26.57
N THR A 221 -13.73 -6.93 25.95
CA THR A 221 -13.48 -8.22 26.58
C THR A 221 -12.27 -8.18 27.51
N GLU A 222 -12.22 -9.10 28.48
CA GLU A 222 -11.03 -9.31 29.32
C GLU A 222 -9.82 -9.71 28.48
N PHE A 223 -10.01 -10.56 27.48
CA PHE A 223 -8.99 -10.95 26.51
C PHE A 223 -8.31 -9.73 25.86
N ALA A 224 -9.07 -8.78 25.36
CA ALA A 224 -8.55 -7.55 24.77
C ALA A 224 -7.76 -6.71 25.79
N LYS A 225 -8.29 -6.55 27.00
CA LYS A 225 -7.64 -5.78 28.07
C LYS A 225 -6.28 -6.36 28.47
N ILE A 226 -6.15 -7.68 28.48
CA ILE A 226 -4.88 -8.38 28.74
C ILE A 226 -3.87 -8.06 27.63
N LEU A 227 -4.26 -8.22 26.36
CA LEU A 227 -3.37 -7.94 25.21
C LEU A 227 -2.91 -6.48 25.17
N ILE A 228 -3.81 -5.52 25.35
CA ILE A 228 -3.49 -4.09 25.35
C ILE A 228 -2.50 -3.73 26.47
N THR A 229 -2.54 -4.44 27.60
CA THR A 229 -1.59 -4.22 28.70
C THR A 229 -0.17 -4.62 28.31
N THR A 230 -0.01 -5.62 27.43
CA THR A 230 1.30 -6.09 26.96
C THR A 230 1.81 -5.28 25.77
N ASN A 231 0.92 -4.93 24.82
CA ASN A 231 1.27 -4.15 23.64
C ASN A 231 0.13 -3.18 23.27
N LYS A 232 0.41 -1.88 23.33
CA LYS A 232 -0.56 -0.82 22.98
C LYS A 232 -0.88 -0.76 21.49
N GLN A 233 -0.08 -1.36 20.62
CA GLN A 233 -0.36 -1.45 19.18
C GLN A 233 -1.69 -2.15 18.89
N PHE A 234 -2.13 -3.06 19.76
CA PHE A 234 -3.46 -3.67 19.67
C PHE A 234 -4.64 -2.67 19.69
N LEU A 235 -4.41 -1.41 20.09
CA LEU A 235 -5.39 -0.32 20.01
C LEU A 235 -5.45 0.34 18.64
N ALA A 236 -4.48 0.07 17.76
CA ALA A 236 -4.44 0.65 16.41
C ALA A 236 -5.70 0.26 15.64
N LYS A 237 -6.15 1.17 14.78
CA LYS A 237 -7.24 0.89 13.85
C LYS A 237 -6.69 0.22 12.60
N VAL A 238 -7.49 -0.66 12.00
CA VAL A 238 -7.22 -1.14 10.64
C VAL A 238 -7.25 0.06 9.70
N PRO A 239 -6.21 0.29 8.87
CA PRO A 239 -6.05 1.51 8.07
C PRO A 239 -6.90 1.50 6.78
N LEU A 240 -8.23 1.36 6.92
CA LEU A 240 -9.15 1.33 5.77
C LEU A 240 -9.37 2.72 5.16
N ASP A 241 -9.29 3.76 5.99
CA ASP A 241 -9.43 5.15 5.54
C ASP A 241 -8.16 5.64 4.80
N GLU A 242 -7.02 4.97 5.01
CA GLU A 242 -5.72 5.23 4.40
C GLU A 242 -5.48 4.42 3.11
N MET A 243 -6.42 3.55 2.75
CA MET A 243 -6.28 2.70 1.56
C MET A 243 -6.17 3.54 0.28
N PRO A 244 -5.22 3.20 -0.62
CA PRO A 244 -5.04 3.95 -1.87
C PRO A 244 -6.21 3.75 -2.82
N VAL A 245 -6.50 4.78 -3.62
CA VAL A 245 -7.58 4.76 -4.62
C VAL A 245 -7.40 3.66 -5.68
N GLU A 246 -6.17 3.21 -5.88
CA GLU A 246 -5.78 2.13 -6.79
C GLU A 246 -6.07 0.73 -6.21
N ALA A 247 -6.47 0.59 -4.95
CA ALA A 247 -6.75 -0.72 -4.37
C ALA A 247 -7.97 -1.38 -5.02
N ARG A 248 -7.81 -2.63 -5.48
CA ARG A 248 -8.84 -3.47 -6.09
C ARG A 248 -8.91 -4.83 -5.42
N ASN A 249 -10.07 -5.45 -5.43
CA ASN A 249 -10.28 -6.78 -4.87
C ASN A 249 -9.79 -6.90 -3.41
N VAL A 250 -10.02 -5.84 -2.63
CA VAL A 250 -9.55 -5.75 -1.24
C VAL A 250 -10.19 -6.85 -0.40
N CYS A 251 -9.35 -7.65 0.26
CA CYS A 251 -9.77 -8.66 1.22
C CYS A 251 -9.16 -8.35 2.58
N LEU A 252 -9.99 -8.26 3.62
CA LEU A 252 -9.57 -8.11 5.01
C LEU A 252 -9.87 -9.41 5.77
N ARG A 253 -8.86 -9.96 6.40
CA ARG A 253 -8.97 -11.14 7.27
C ARG A 253 -8.45 -10.82 8.66
N TRP A 254 -9.11 -11.36 9.68
CA TRP A 254 -8.59 -11.39 11.03
C TRP A 254 -7.83 -12.70 11.23
N VAL A 255 -6.60 -12.60 11.68
CA VAL A 255 -5.62 -13.69 11.78
C VAL A 255 -4.97 -13.69 13.16
N ILE A 256 -4.18 -14.68 13.47
CA ILE A 256 -3.44 -14.84 14.75
C ILE A 256 -4.35 -14.54 15.93
N GLY A 257 -5.15 -15.52 16.35
CA GLY A 257 -6.11 -15.37 17.44
C GLY A 257 -7.23 -14.35 17.18
N GLY A 258 -7.37 -13.85 15.94
CA GLY A 258 -8.36 -12.84 15.58
C GLY A 258 -8.04 -11.43 16.05
N VAL A 259 -6.76 -11.14 16.38
CA VAL A 259 -6.29 -9.84 16.90
C VAL A 259 -5.16 -9.24 16.07
N PHE A 260 -4.90 -9.80 14.92
CA PHE A 260 -4.13 -9.21 13.84
C PHE A 260 -5.03 -9.12 12.61
N TYR A 261 -4.81 -8.11 11.79
CA TYR A 261 -5.45 -8.05 10.47
C TYR A 261 -4.44 -8.35 9.37
N LEU A 262 -4.94 -8.93 8.30
CA LEU A 262 -4.23 -9.08 7.04
C LEU A 262 -5.11 -8.51 5.93
N ILE A 263 -4.61 -7.51 5.22
CA ILE A 263 -5.25 -6.93 4.05
C ILE A 263 -4.45 -7.34 2.83
N ASP A 264 -5.11 -7.92 1.84
CA ASP A 264 -4.54 -8.11 0.52
C ASP A 264 -5.40 -7.44 -0.55
N PHE A 265 -4.74 -6.91 -1.57
CA PHE A 265 -5.40 -6.25 -2.69
C PHE A 265 -4.54 -6.28 -3.95
N ASN A 266 -5.17 -6.04 -5.11
CA ASN A 266 -4.47 -5.86 -6.37
C ASN A 266 -4.34 -4.37 -6.69
N VAL A 267 -3.23 -3.98 -7.32
CA VAL A 267 -3.02 -2.61 -7.79
C VAL A 267 -3.79 -2.37 -9.08
N GLY A 268 -4.70 -1.40 -9.08
CA GLY A 268 -5.44 -0.94 -10.26
C GLY A 268 -4.83 0.31 -10.88
N GLU A 269 -5.41 0.75 -11.97
CA GLU A 269 -5.07 2.00 -12.64
C GLU A 269 -6.02 3.11 -12.18
N GLY A 270 -5.54 4.05 -11.34
CA GLY A 270 -6.30 5.19 -10.84
C GLY A 270 -7.66 4.81 -10.21
N GLU A 271 -8.67 5.63 -10.42
CA GLU A 271 -10.03 5.38 -9.91
C GLU A 271 -10.71 4.19 -10.60
N PRO A 272 -11.65 3.50 -9.91
CA PRO A 272 -12.48 2.47 -10.53
C PRO A 272 -13.29 3.03 -11.70
N LYS A 273 -13.27 2.33 -12.83
CA LYS A 273 -14.03 2.72 -14.01
C LYS A 273 -15.49 2.27 -13.88
N GLY A 274 -16.43 3.19 -14.11
CA GLY A 274 -17.87 2.91 -14.13
C GLY A 274 -18.55 3.58 -15.31
N ASN A 275 -19.54 2.92 -15.91
CA ASN A 275 -20.40 3.56 -16.89
C ASN A 275 -21.56 4.26 -16.17
N PHE A 276 -21.43 5.56 -15.92
CA PHE A 276 -22.42 6.38 -15.23
C PHE A 276 -23.49 6.96 -16.19
N ASP A 277 -23.41 6.65 -17.48
CA ASP A 277 -24.28 7.17 -18.53
C ASP A 277 -25.34 6.14 -18.97
N ILE A 278 -25.46 5.02 -18.25
CA ILE A 278 -26.55 4.05 -18.48
C ILE A 278 -27.88 4.68 -18.08
N GLU A 279 -28.86 4.66 -19.00
CA GLU A 279 -30.20 5.12 -18.73
C GLU A 279 -30.88 4.33 -17.62
N ILE A 280 -31.41 5.03 -16.62
CA ILE A 280 -32.12 4.43 -15.50
C ILE A 280 -33.63 4.44 -15.83
N PRO A 281 -34.24 3.25 -15.96
CA PRO A 281 -35.68 3.17 -16.28
C PRO A 281 -36.55 3.74 -15.14
N GLY A 282 -37.75 4.18 -15.49
CA GLY A 282 -38.77 4.65 -14.56
C GLY A 282 -39.05 6.15 -14.66
N VAL A 283 -39.99 6.60 -13.82
CA VAL A 283 -40.55 7.94 -13.85
C VAL A 283 -39.49 9.05 -13.74
N ARG A 284 -38.45 8.84 -12.94
CA ARG A 284 -37.38 9.83 -12.76
C ARG A 284 -36.45 9.89 -13.98
N GLY A 285 -36.15 8.76 -14.62
CA GLY A 285 -35.25 8.67 -15.77
C GLY A 285 -33.85 9.18 -15.51
N GLY A 286 -33.13 9.53 -16.58
CA GLY A 286 -31.76 10.03 -16.54
C GLY A 286 -30.70 8.94 -16.27
N THR A 287 -29.49 9.37 -16.01
CA THR A 287 -28.33 8.52 -15.69
C THR A 287 -27.80 8.89 -14.31
N LEU A 288 -26.85 8.10 -13.76
CA LEU A 288 -26.17 8.47 -12.51
C LEU A 288 -25.46 9.81 -12.67
N ARG A 289 -24.81 10.06 -13.82
CA ARG A 289 -24.10 11.31 -14.10
C ARG A 289 -25.05 12.51 -14.14
N THR A 290 -26.17 12.41 -14.87
CA THR A 290 -27.14 13.52 -14.96
C THR A 290 -27.82 13.79 -13.62
N ARG A 291 -28.01 12.76 -12.78
CA ARG A 291 -28.54 12.92 -11.42
C ARG A 291 -27.56 13.60 -10.47
N TYR A 292 -26.26 13.41 -10.68
CA TYR A 292 -25.23 14.05 -9.88
C TYR A 292 -25.01 15.52 -10.27
N PHE A 293 -24.86 15.80 -11.57
CA PHE A 293 -24.58 17.15 -12.07
C PHE A 293 -25.84 17.97 -12.35
N GLY A 294 -26.98 17.33 -12.60
CA GLY A 294 -28.23 17.96 -13.01
C GLY A 294 -29.17 18.29 -11.85
N LEU A 295 -28.66 18.67 -10.68
CA LEU A 295 -29.51 19.13 -9.57
C LEU A 295 -30.00 20.54 -9.86
N LEU A 296 -31.34 20.66 -10.14
CA LEU A 296 -32.02 21.93 -10.17
C LEU A 296 -32.60 22.24 -8.79
N GLU A 297 -32.72 23.55 -8.47
CA GLU A 297 -33.34 24.01 -7.25
C GLU A 297 -34.83 23.59 -7.20
N SER A 298 -35.35 23.53 -5.98
CA SER A 298 -36.72 23.07 -5.71
C SER A 298 -37.76 23.98 -6.36
N VAL A 299 -38.75 23.38 -6.95
CA VAL A 299 -39.95 24.10 -7.44
C VAL A 299 -41.10 23.98 -6.44
N THR A 300 -42.10 24.86 -6.54
CA THR A 300 -43.29 24.76 -5.68
C THR A 300 -44.06 23.46 -5.92
N PRO A 301 -44.85 22.98 -4.93
CA PRO A 301 -45.69 21.78 -5.09
C PRO A 301 -46.66 21.86 -6.28
N GLU A 302 -47.16 23.06 -6.58
CA GLU A 302 -48.03 23.32 -7.73
C GLU A 302 -47.30 23.10 -9.03
N THR A 303 -46.11 23.67 -9.17
CA THR A 303 -45.24 23.50 -10.35
C THR A 303 -44.86 22.05 -10.53
N LYS A 304 -44.50 21.33 -9.45
CA LYS A 304 -44.20 19.89 -9.51
C LYS A 304 -45.37 19.08 -10.09
N ARG A 305 -46.60 19.32 -9.62
CA ARG A 305 -47.80 18.65 -10.15
C ARG A 305 -48.05 18.96 -11.63
N LEU A 306 -47.78 20.18 -12.06
CA LEU A 306 -47.88 20.55 -13.48
C LEU A 306 -46.85 19.81 -14.33
N ILE A 307 -45.61 19.72 -13.86
CA ILE A 307 -44.53 18.98 -14.53
C ILE A 307 -44.89 17.50 -14.66
N GLU A 308 -45.37 16.87 -13.57
CA GLU A 308 -45.78 15.46 -13.58
C GLU A 308 -46.87 15.19 -14.64
N ARG A 309 -47.90 16.00 -14.70
CA ARG A 309 -48.97 15.88 -15.70
C ARG A 309 -48.44 16.12 -17.13
N ALA A 310 -47.57 17.09 -17.31
CA ALA A 310 -47.03 17.43 -18.63
C ALA A 310 -46.15 16.30 -19.21
N ARG A 311 -45.25 15.73 -18.38
CA ARG A 311 -44.39 14.60 -18.82
C ARG A 311 -45.25 13.34 -19.12
N GLU A 312 -46.28 13.04 -18.27
CA GLU A 312 -47.18 11.91 -18.50
C GLU A 312 -47.91 12.04 -19.82
N LYS A 313 -48.40 13.26 -20.16
CA LYS A 313 -49.04 13.52 -21.44
C LYS A 313 -48.12 13.31 -22.64
N LYS A 314 -46.81 13.54 -22.48
CA LYS A 314 -45.77 13.32 -23.51
C LYS A 314 -45.21 11.89 -23.49
N ASP A 315 -45.55 11.08 -22.51
CA ASP A 315 -45.00 9.73 -22.29
C ASP A 315 -43.45 9.71 -22.23
N VAL A 316 -42.89 10.67 -21.49
CA VAL A 316 -41.44 10.80 -21.30
C VAL A 316 -41.06 10.74 -19.83
N SER A 317 -39.78 10.41 -19.55
CA SER A 317 -39.26 10.46 -18.19
C SER A 317 -39.16 11.89 -17.66
N MET A 318 -39.08 12.05 -16.35
CA MET A 318 -38.87 13.36 -15.70
C MET A 318 -37.58 14.04 -16.21
N TYR A 319 -36.53 13.26 -16.38
CA TYR A 319 -35.27 13.75 -16.93
C TYR A 319 -35.43 14.32 -18.34
N GLN A 320 -36.00 13.54 -19.25
CA GLN A 320 -36.22 13.97 -20.64
C GLN A 320 -37.07 15.24 -20.72
N TRP A 321 -38.13 15.31 -19.91
CA TRP A 321 -39.00 16.48 -19.88
C TRP A 321 -38.29 17.73 -19.35
N LEU A 322 -37.54 17.60 -18.25
CA LEU A 322 -36.83 18.72 -17.66
C LEU A 322 -35.68 19.20 -18.56
N GLU A 323 -34.93 18.27 -19.18
CA GLU A 323 -33.87 18.60 -20.13
C GLU A 323 -34.40 19.38 -21.31
N GLU A 324 -35.47 18.88 -21.95
CA GLU A 324 -36.11 19.55 -23.10
C GLU A 324 -36.58 20.96 -22.74
N VAL A 325 -37.37 21.09 -21.67
CA VAL A 325 -38.01 22.36 -21.34
C VAL A 325 -37.02 23.40 -20.83
N ASN A 326 -36.09 23.00 -19.94
CA ASN A 326 -35.10 23.95 -19.41
C ASN A 326 -34.11 24.39 -20.49
N ARG A 327 -33.66 23.45 -21.36
CA ARG A 327 -32.78 23.79 -22.47
C ARG A 327 -33.43 24.75 -23.44
N GLN A 328 -34.69 24.51 -23.84
CA GLN A 328 -35.42 25.41 -24.72
C GLN A 328 -35.63 26.78 -24.07
N ALA A 329 -35.95 26.83 -22.80
CA ALA A 329 -36.12 28.10 -22.08
C ALA A 329 -34.77 28.88 -22.02
N ALA A 330 -33.67 28.20 -21.69
CA ALA A 330 -32.36 28.82 -21.60
C ALA A 330 -31.87 29.36 -22.95
N LEU A 331 -32.00 28.58 -24.03
CA LEU A 331 -31.65 29.02 -25.39
C LEU A 331 -32.42 30.25 -25.83
N ARG A 332 -33.74 30.25 -25.59
CA ARG A 332 -34.60 31.41 -25.90
C ARG A 332 -34.17 32.66 -25.14
N ASP A 333 -33.86 32.53 -23.82
CA ASP A 333 -33.49 33.66 -22.98
C ASP A 333 -32.11 34.20 -23.33
N LEU A 334 -31.20 33.34 -23.84
CA LEU A 334 -29.85 33.71 -24.36
C LEU A 334 -29.90 34.23 -25.81
N GLY A 335 -31.00 34.06 -26.54
CA GLY A 335 -31.09 34.39 -27.97
C GLY A 335 -30.26 33.47 -28.85
N GLU A 336 -30.03 32.23 -28.41
CA GLU A 336 -29.26 31.19 -29.13
C GLU A 336 -30.22 30.20 -29.81
N GLU A 337 -29.79 29.69 -30.97
CA GLU A 337 -30.51 28.60 -31.65
C GLU A 337 -29.91 27.24 -31.27
N GLU A 338 -30.75 26.21 -31.28
CA GLU A 338 -30.33 24.84 -31.05
C GLU A 338 -29.33 24.43 -32.17
N LYS A 339 -28.09 24.12 -31.80
CA LYS A 339 -27.16 23.59 -32.79
C LYS A 339 -27.56 22.13 -33.12
N PRO A 340 -27.61 21.78 -34.40
CA PRO A 340 -28.01 20.46 -34.86
C PRO A 340 -27.14 19.31 -34.35
#